data_1687378d6ef7f29a15ee41f8bb3a0ff8
#
_entry.id   1687378d6ef7f29a15ee41f8bb3a0ff8
#
_cell.length_a   1.000
_cell.length_b   1.000
_cell.length_c   1.000
_cell.angle_alpha   90.00
_cell.angle_beta   90.00
_cell.angle_gamma   90.00
#
_symmetry.space_group_name_H-M   'P 1'
#
loop_
_entity.id
_entity.type
_entity.pdbx_description
1 polymer ?
#
loop_
_entity_poly.entity_id
_entity_poly.type
_entity_poly.pdbx_seq_one_letter_code
_entity_poly.pdbx_strand_id
1 'polypeptide(L)'
;MRRLSVTIGLLYESVKNHDIKLIAGEKGLSKAVKWVHMVENIEIATFLEGGEVTFSTGIGLSNEFELINLIEGIIKSKASGIVINIGLYIKKIGKKCIDYCNETNTPLFVVLWHVHMAEIMRVFCIKITENEKNSLEISTSIQNAIFYHEREDLYLSQLEIHGFKSENKYCIAVFDVNKFDMINDEKYIIRLNECIENYLSVYYKQAVCVRINNQLIFLFMNTTESKVLEILQKIVKHCESKHLIKSIFIGIGKETKSIRCIYKSYGQADSVVIINRKKYNNDICRYDDIGIYKLLFAIQDRNVIRSFIDETIGKVIEYDSYNNTDYFTVLRCYLSYNGSLQDTANELYIHRNTVNYKIKKSEEILNVDLSKLEIREMIDIAYKLHDIL
;
A
#
# COMPACT_ATOMS: atom_id res chain seq x y z
N MET A 1 7.82 -13.14 -13.18
CA MET A 1 7.71 -12.69 -11.78
C MET A 1 6.70 -13.59 -11.05
N ARG A 2 7.04 -14.13 -9.89
CA ARG A 2 6.13 -14.96 -9.09
C ARG A 2 5.06 -14.07 -8.44
N ARG A 3 3.83 -14.59 -8.29
CA ARG A 3 2.73 -13.85 -7.66
C ARG A 3 2.90 -13.86 -6.14
N LEU A 4 2.55 -12.77 -5.47
CA LEU A 4 2.58 -12.71 -3.99
C LEU A 4 1.35 -13.37 -3.35
N SER A 5 0.27 -13.62 -4.10
CA SER A 5 -0.92 -14.29 -3.60
C SER A 5 -1.26 -15.55 -4.42
N VAL A 6 -1.67 -16.61 -3.73
CA VAL A 6 -2.23 -17.83 -4.34
C VAL A 6 -3.70 -17.60 -4.61
N THR A 7 -4.18 -17.98 -5.80
CA THR A 7 -5.60 -17.92 -6.15
C THR A 7 -6.23 -19.30 -6.22
N ILE A 8 -7.56 -19.37 -6.08
CA ILE A 8 -8.33 -20.62 -6.25
C ILE A 8 -7.98 -21.28 -7.58
N GLY A 9 -7.88 -20.51 -8.67
CA GLY A 9 -7.54 -21.06 -9.99
C GLY A 9 -6.18 -21.73 -10.02
N LEU A 10 -5.15 -21.17 -9.36
CA LEU A 10 -3.82 -21.77 -9.27
C LEU A 10 -3.85 -23.06 -8.45
N LEU A 11 -4.59 -23.08 -7.35
CA LEU A 11 -4.77 -24.28 -6.53
C LEU A 11 -5.49 -25.37 -7.33
N TYR A 12 -6.56 -25.01 -8.03
CA TYR A 12 -7.31 -25.94 -8.88
C TYR A 12 -6.43 -26.56 -9.97
N GLU A 13 -5.63 -25.75 -10.67
CA GLU A 13 -4.69 -26.26 -11.69
C GLU A 13 -3.71 -27.29 -11.10
N SER A 14 -3.27 -27.13 -9.85
CA SER A 14 -2.31 -28.02 -9.20
C SER A 14 -2.89 -29.39 -8.86
N VAL A 15 -4.22 -29.53 -8.84
CA VAL A 15 -4.94 -30.77 -8.46
C VAL A 15 -5.88 -31.28 -9.54
N LYS A 16 -5.83 -30.78 -10.76
CA LYS A 16 -6.69 -31.24 -11.87
C LYS A 16 -6.66 -32.76 -12.10
N ASN A 17 -5.54 -33.38 -11.80
CA ASN A 17 -5.35 -34.84 -11.96
C ASN A 17 -5.95 -35.69 -10.80
N HIS A 18 -6.60 -35.05 -9.81
CA HIS A 18 -7.16 -35.70 -8.62
C HIS A 18 -8.70 -35.83 -8.70
N ASP A 19 -9.27 -35.93 -9.88
CA ASP A 19 -10.73 -36.06 -10.09
C ASP A 19 -11.58 -35.01 -9.35
N ILE A 20 -11.05 -33.79 -9.22
CA ILE A 20 -11.77 -32.62 -8.73
C ILE A 20 -12.39 -31.89 -9.92
N LYS A 21 -13.66 -31.44 -9.80
CA LYS A 21 -14.38 -30.76 -10.85
C LYS A 21 -15.00 -29.46 -10.33
N LEU A 22 -14.77 -28.36 -11.04
CA LEU A 22 -15.49 -27.11 -10.84
C LEU A 22 -16.90 -27.25 -11.41
N ILE A 23 -17.93 -26.96 -10.63
CA ILE A 23 -19.34 -27.07 -11.04
C ILE A 23 -20.09 -25.75 -10.99
N ALA A 24 -19.58 -24.73 -10.29
CA ALA A 24 -20.17 -23.39 -10.22
C ALA A 24 -19.12 -22.33 -9.83
N GLY A 25 -19.46 -21.06 -10.01
CA GLY A 25 -18.69 -19.92 -9.50
C GLY A 25 -17.38 -19.66 -10.24
N GLU A 26 -17.26 -20.01 -11.52
CA GLU A 26 -16.01 -19.87 -12.32
C GLU A 26 -15.39 -18.48 -12.27
N LYS A 27 -16.22 -17.42 -12.24
CA LYS A 27 -15.74 -16.04 -12.15
C LYS A 27 -14.97 -15.75 -10.86
N GLY A 28 -15.11 -16.58 -9.82
CA GLY A 28 -14.42 -16.48 -8.55
C GLY A 28 -13.03 -17.14 -8.51
N LEU A 29 -12.55 -17.75 -9.59
CA LEU A 29 -11.24 -18.42 -9.63
C LEU A 29 -10.05 -17.48 -9.37
N SER A 30 -10.24 -16.17 -9.54
CA SER A 30 -9.24 -15.16 -9.21
C SER A 30 -9.19 -14.78 -7.73
N LYS A 31 -10.12 -15.27 -6.89
CA LYS A 31 -10.10 -14.99 -5.45
C LYS A 31 -8.80 -15.54 -4.82
N ALA A 32 -8.17 -14.71 -3.98
CA ALA A 32 -7.01 -15.12 -3.21
C ALA A 32 -7.39 -16.14 -2.12
N VAL A 33 -6.44 -17.02 -1.82
CA VAL A 33 -6.60 -18.05 -0.79
C VAL A 33 -5.57 -17.82 0.30
N LYS A 34 -6.01 -17.79 1.55
CA LYS A 34 -5.16 -17.67 2.73
C LYS A 34 -4.84 -19.04 3.34
N TRP A 35 -5.86 -19.89 3.47
CA TRP A 35 -5.75 -21.17 4.14
C TRP A 35 -6.80 -22.18 3.65
N VAL A 36 -6.74 -23.40 4.18
CA VAL A 36 -7.75 -24.45 3.97
C VAL A 36 -8.42 -24.76 5.31
N HIS A 37 -9.73 -25.05 5.29
CA HIS A 37 -10.49 -25.36 6.50
C HIS A 37 -11.51 -26.48 6.23
N MET A 38 -11.67 -27.43 7.19
CA MET A 38 -12.74 -28.42 7.16
C MET A 38 -13.99 -27.79 7.79
N VAL A 39 -15.12 -27.82 7.10
CA VAL A 39 -16.39 -27.24 7.56
C VAL A 39 -17.51 -28.25 7.31
N GLU A 40 -17.98 -28.90 8.37
CA GLU A 40 -19.01 -29.95 8.27
C GLU A 40 -20.40 -29.44 8.71
N ASN A 41 -20.47 -28.33 9.43
CA ASN A 41 -21.73 -27.72 9.90
C ASN A 41 -21.64 -26.19 9.90
N ILE A 42 -22.80 -25.54 10.13
CA ILE A 42 -22.90 -24.07 10.08
C ILE A 42 -22.18 -23.39 11.25
N GLU A 43 -22.09 -24.07 12.41
CA GLU A 43 -21.39 -23.54 13.58
C GLU A 43 -19.90 -23.40 13.28
N ILE A 44 -19.28 -24.40 12.62
CA ILE A 44 -17.87 -24.34 12.20
C ILE A 44 -17.67 -23.23 11.15
N ALA A 45 -18.66 -22.98 10.27
CA ALA A 45 -18.56 -21.91 9.29
C ALA A 45 -18.42 -20.50 9.94
N THR A 46 -18.86 -20.33 11.19
CA THR A 46 -18.69 -19.05 11.91
C THR A 46 -17.25 -18.77 12.36
N PHE A 47 -16.37 -19.77 12.38
CA PHE A 47 -14.96 -19.60 12.70
C PHE A 47 -14.09 -19.17 11.50
N LEU A 48 -14.66 -19.12 10.30
CA LEU A 48 -13.96 -18.64 9.13
C LEU A 48 -13.70 -17.13 9.25
N GLU A 49 -12.49 -16.73 8.93
CA GLU A 49 -12.06 -15.31 8.95
C GLU A 49 -12.13 -14.64 7.57
N GLY A 50 -12.40 -15.44 6.54
CA GLY A 50 -12.46 -15.03 5.13
C GLY A 50 -11.17 -15.31 4.37
N GLY A 51 -11.33 -15.77 3.12
CA GLY A 51 -10.20 -16.13 2.26
C GLY A 51 -9.82 -17.63 2.30
N GLU A 52 -10.52 -18.45 3.07
CA GLU A 52 -10.27 -19.90 3.12
C GLU A 52 -10.88 -20.64 1.92
N VAL A 53 -10.29 -21.78 1.58
CA VAL A 53 -10.97 -22.83 0.82
C VAL A 53 -11.50 -23.83 1.82
N THR A 54 -12.82 -24.01 1.81
CA THR A 54 -13.48 -24.93 2.71
C THR A 54 -13.66 -26.31 2.08
N PHE A 55 -13.49 -27.33 2.88
CA PHE A 55 -13.70 -28.74 2.52
C PHE A 55 -14.81 -29.31 3.38
N SER A 56 -15.75 -30.08 2.77
CA SER A 56 -16.81 -30.76 3.49
C SER A 56 -17.04 -32.16 2.93
N THR A 57 -17.20 -33.14 3.81
CA THR A 57 -17.66 -34.50 3.46
C THR A 57 -19.18 -34.58 3.45
N GLY A 58 -19.85 -33.62 4.02
CA GLY A 58 -21.31 -33.61 4.22
C GLY A 58 -21.76 -34.51 5.37
N ILE A 59 -20.85 -34.95 6.23
CA ILE A 59 -21.21 -35.73 7.42
C ILE A 59 -22.15 -34.93 8.31
N GLY A 60 -23.26 -35.56 8.72
CA GLY A 60 -24.27 -34.88 9.53
C GLY A 60 -25.32 -34.12 8.74
N LEU A 61 -25.19 -33.97 7.42
CA LEU A 61 -26.21 -33.34 6.57
C LEU A 61 -27.24 -34.42 6.15
N SER A 62 -28.52 -34.16 6.43
CA SER A 62 -29.60 -35.07 6.19
C SER A 62 -30.36 -34.85 4.88
N ASN A 63 -30.27 -33.62 4.34
CA ASN A 63 -31.05 -33.20 3.18
C ASN A 63 -30.39 -32.00 2.42
N GLU A 64 -30.95 -31.68 1.24
CA GLU A 64 -30.47 -30.60 0.38
C GLU A 64 -30.60 -29.22 1.03
N PHE A 65 -31.58 -29.03 1.91
CA PHE A 65 -31.79 -27.75 2.60
C PHE A 65 -30.65 -27.46 3.59
N GLU A 66 -30.18 -28.47 4.31
CA GLU A 66 -29.03 -28.32 5.21
C GLU A 66 -27.74 -28.04 4.44
N LEU A 67 -27.56 -28.66 3.26
CA LEU A 67 -26.41 -28.38 2.40
C LEU A 67 -26.39 -26.93 1.90
N ILE A 68 -27.54 -26.40 1.45
CA ILE A 68 -27.59 -25.02 0.99
C ILE A 68 -27.34 -24.03 2.14
N ASN A 69 -27.88 -24.30 3.33
CA ASN A 69 -27.62 -23.48 4.52
C ASN A 69 -26.12 -23.47 4.89
N LEU A 70 -25.46 -24.61 4.79
CA LEU A 70 -24.01 -24.69 5.00
C LEU A 70 -23.25 -23.86 3.97
N ILE A 71 -23.57 -23.98 2.69
CA ILE A 71 -22.96 -23.20 1.61
C ILE A 71 -23.19 -21.70 1.82
N GLU A 72 -24.41 -21.28 2.19
CA GLU A 72 -24.70 -19.90 2.51
C GLU A 72 -23.88 -19.38 3.68
N GLY A 73 -23.77 -20.16 4.76
CA GLY A 73 -22.94 -19.84 5.93
C GLY A 73 -21.48 -19.60 5.55
N ILE A 74 -20.90 -20.52 4.77
CA ILE A 74 -19.55 -20.44 4.27
C ILE A 74 -19.33 -19.18 3.40
N ILE A 75 -20.27 -18.86 2.51
CA ILE A 75 -20.19 -17.70 1.63
C ILE A 75 -20.32 -16.39 2.43
N LYS A 76 -21.24 -16.35 3.41
CA LYS A 76 -21.40 -15.20 4.32
C LYS A 76 -20.13 -14.92 5.12
N SER A 77 -19.38 -15.95 5.47
CA SER A 77 -18.06 -15.86 6.12
C SER A 77 -16.92 -15.52 5.15
N LYS A 78 -17.23 -15.16 3.89
CA LYS A 78 -16.28 -14.70 2.86
C LYS A 78 -15.20 -15.73 2.48
N ALA A 79 -15.51 -17.02 2.54
CA ALA A 79 -14.64 -18.07 2.02
C ALA A 79 -14.36 -17.84 0.52
N SER A 80 -13.17 -18.22 0.08
CA SER A 80 -12.73 -18.04 -1.31
C SER A 80 -13.24 -19.14 -2.24
N GLY A 81 -13.54 -20.32 -1.71
CA GLY A 81 -14.07 -21.46 -2.49
C GLY A 81 -14.52 -22.60 -1.60
N ILE A 82 -15.26 -23.51 -2.19
CA ILE A 82 -15.89 -24.66 -1.49
C ILE A 82 -15.57 -25.93 -2.26
N VAL A 83 -15.11 -26.97 -1.56
CA VAL A 83 -14.88 -28.32 -2.08
C VAL A 83 -15.78 -29.28 -1.32
N ILE A 84 -16.66 -29.99 -2.04
CA ILE A 84 -17.59 -30.96 -1.45
C ILE A 84 -17.28 -32.36 -1.97
N ASN A 85 -17.16 -33.30 -1.05
CA ASN A 85 -17.04 -34.72 -1.38
C ASN A 85 -18.45 -35.30 -1.64
N ILE A 86 -18.62 -35.89 -2.83
CA ILE A 86 -19.88 -36.55 -3.22
C ILE A 86 -19.74 -38.06 -3.22
N GLY A 87 -20.74 -38.72 -2.64
CA GLY A 87 -20.77 -40.19 -2.54
C GLY A 87 -21.58 -40.68 -1.37
N LEU A 88 -21.00 -40.84 -0.19
CA LEU A 88 -21.66 -41.52 0.93
C LEU A 88 -22.80 -40.65 1.53
N TYR A 89 -22.51 -39.41 1.89
CA TYR A 89 -23.46 -38.51 2.55
C TYR A 89 -24.20 -37.64 1.53
N ILE A 90 -23.47 -36.99 0.61
CA ILE A 90 -24.05 -36.14 -0.44
C ILE A 90 -24.01 -36.92 -1.76
N LYS A 91 -25.15 -37.24 -2.34
CA LYS A 91 -25.23 -37.99 -3.61
C LYS A 91 -25.02 -37.12 -4.83
N LYS A 92 -25.54 -35.89 -4.78
CA LYS A 92 -25.41 -34.87 -5.84
C LYS A 92 -25.61 -33.47 -5.25
N ILE A 93 -25.06 -32.48 -5.96
CA ILE A 93 -25.29 -31.07 -5.63
C ILE A 93 -26.56 -30.59 -6.36
N GLY A 94 -27.50 -30.04 -5.63
CA GLY A 94 -28.74 -29.51 -6.16
C GLY A 94 -28.54 -28.22 -6.96
N LYS A 95 -29.50 -27.94 -7.85
CA LYS A 95 -29.45 -26.77 -8.72
C LYS A 95 -29.41 -25.46 -7.92
N LYS A 96 -30.12 -25.37 -6.81
CA LYS A 96 -30.12 -24.18 -5.93
C LYS A 96 -28.74 -23.84 -5.41
N CYS A 97 -27.94 -24.81 -5.00
CA CYS A 97 -26.56 -24.61 -4.55
C CYS A 97 -25.67 -24.08 -5.69
N ILE A 98 -25.83 -24.64 -6.89
CA ILE A 98 -25.08 -24.22 -8.09
C ILE A 98 -25.44 -22.77 -8.47
N ASP A 99 -26.73 -22.44 -8.52
CA ASP A 99 -27.20 -21.10 -8.88
C ASP A 99 -26.69 -20.07 -7.87
N TYR A 100 -26.80 -20.34 -6.56
CA TYR A 100 -26.32 -19.45 -5.51
C TYR A 100 -24.79 -19.21 -5.56
N CYS A 101 -24.00 -20.26 -5.82
CA CYS A 101 -22.56 -20.14 -6.01
C CYS A 101 -22.18 -19.33 -7.26
N ASN A 102 -22.97 -19.44 -8.34
CA ASN A 102 -22.77 -18.65 -9.55
C ASN A 102 -23.13 -17.16 -9.31
N GLU A 103 -24.23 -16.86 -8.64
CA GLU A 103 -24.66 -15.50 -8.29
C GLU A 103 -23.63 -14.79 -7.40
N THR A 104 -23.07 -15.51 -6.42
CA THR A 104 -22.08 -14.98 -5.48
C THR A 104 -20.64 -15.04 -6.01
N ASN A 105 -20.46 -15.59 -7.23
CA ASN A 105 -19.15 -15.87 -7.81
C ASN A 105 -18.23 -16.63 -6.83
N THR A 106 -18.75 -17.67 -6.17
CA THR A 106 -17.98 -18.49 -5.25
C THR A 106 -17.70 -19.86 -5.90
N PRO A 107 -16.44 -20.19 -6.21
CA PRO A 107 -16.08 -21.46 -6.80
C PRO A 107 -16.54 -22.64 -5.94
N LEU A 108 -17.32 -23.52 -6.55
CA LEU A 108 -17.79 -24.75 -5.97
C LEU A 108 -17.22 -25.93 -6.72
N PHE A 109 -16.46 -26.74 -6.03
CA PHE A 109 -15.85 -27.94 -6.55
C PHE A 109 -16.50 -29.18 -5.95
N VAL A 110 -16.50 -30.27 -6.72
CA VAL A 110 -16.88 -31.59 -6.25
C VAL A 110 -15.74 -32.57 -6.44
N VAL A 111 -15.63 -33.48 -5.49
CA VAL A 111 -14.64 -34.58 -5.46
C VAL A 111 -15.39 -35.86 -5.19
N LEU A 112 -15.08 -36.94 -5.94
CA LEU A 112 -15.70 -38.22 -5.73
C LEU A 112 -15.22 -38.88 -4.44
N TRP A 113 -16.08 -39.74 -3.83
CA TRP A 113 -15.83 -40.34 -2.51
C TRP A 113 -14.52 -41.13 -2.41
N HIS A 114 -14.11 -41.77 -3.50
CA HIS A 114 -12.86 -42.56 -3.54
C HIS A 114 -11.60 -41.66 -3.54
N VAL A 115 -11.72 -40.37 -3.79
CA VAL A 115 -10.59 -39.45 -3.76
C VAL A 115 -10.36 -38.99 -2.32
N HIS A 116 -9.15 -39.17 -1.84
CA HIS A 116 -8.77 -38.71 -0.51
C HIS A 116 -8.64 -37.18 -0.45
N MET A 117 -9.65 -36.47 0.09
CA MET A 117 -9.62 -35.00 0.23
C MET A 117 -8.37 -34.50 0.97
N ALA A 118 -7.84 -35.31 1.91
CA ALA A 118 -6.61 -35.01 2.62
C ALA A 118 -5.41 -34.77 1.69
N GLU A 119 -5.34 -35.50 0.55
CA GLU A 119 -4.27 -35.26 -0.44
C GLU A 119 -4.43 -33.93 -1.15
N ILE A 120 -5.66 -33.56 -1.53
CA ILE A 120 -5.95 -32.26 -2.15
C ILE A 120 -5.63 -31.12 -1.15
N MET A 121 -6.08 -31.26 0.10
CA MET A 121 -5.77 -30.31 1.16
C MET A 121 -4.26 -30.17 1.36
N ARG A 122 -3.52 -31.28 1.38
CA ARG A 122 -2.06 -31.27 1.50
C ARG A 122 -1.40 -30.50 0.36
N VAL A 123 -1.82 -30.72 -0.88
CA VAL A 123 -1.30 -30.00 -2.05
C VAL A 123 -1.60 -28.50 -1.91
N PHE A 124 -2.81 -28.13 -1.49
CA PHE A 124 -3.19 -26.75 -1.27
C PHE A 124 -2.35 -26.09 -0.17
N CYS A 125 -2.20 -26.76 0.99
CA CYS A 125 -1.35 -26.24 2.08
C CYS A 125 0.09 -26.02 1.62
N ILE A 126 0.69 -26.98 0.91
CA ILE A 126 2.06 -26.84 0.39
C ILE A 126 2.15 -25.63 -0.54
N LYS A 127 1.20 -25.48 -1.47
CA LYS A 127 1.20 -24.34 -2.41
C LYS A 127 1.04 -22.98 -1.72
N ILE A 128 0.18 -22.91 -0.72
CA ILE A 128 -0.02 -21.70 0.09
C ILE A 128 1.27 -21.36 0.83
N THR A 129 1.85 -22.32 1.57
CA THR A 129 3.08 -22.13 2.35
C THR A 129 4.30 -21.76 1.47
N GLU A 130 4.45 -22.45 0.31
CA GLU A 130 5.48 -22.08 -0.68
C GLU A 130 5.33 -20.64 -1.16
N ASN A 131 4.09 -20.19 -1.38
CA ASN A 131 3.84 -18.83 -1.83
C ASN A 131 4.12 -17.80 -0.72
N GLU A 132 3.72 -18.08 0.52
CA GLU A 132 4.03 -17.24 1.67
C GLU A 132 5.54 -17.09 1.87
N LYS A 133 6.28 -18.20 1.78
CA LYS A 133 7.74 -18.20 1.81
C LYS A 133 8.33 -17.31 0.70
N ASN A 134 7.87 -17.50 -0.55
CA ASN A 134 8.32 -16.69 -1.69
C ASN A 134 8.01 -15.19 -1.49
N SER A 135 6.83 -14.87 -0.95
CA SER A 135 6.42 -13.50 -0.66
C SER A 135 7.33 -12.85 0.38
N LEU A 136 7.64 -13.59 1.45
CA LEU A 136 8.57 -13.13 2.50
C LEU A 136 9.99 -12.94 1.95
N GLU A 137 10.50 -13.88 1.14
CA GLU A 137 11.81 -13.76 0.49
C GLU A 137 11.88 -12.53 -0.42
N ILE A 138 10.85 -12.28 -1.24
CA ILE A 138 10.78 -11.08 -2.09
C ILE A 138 10.77 -9.81 -1.24
N SER A 139 9.92 -9.75 -0.20
CA SER A 139 9.82 -8.60 0.67
C SER A 139 11.13 -8.29 1.37
N THR A 140 11.77 -9.30 1.99
CA THR A 140 13.07 -9.15 2.65
C THR A 140 14.16 -8.74 1.67
N SER A 141 14.17 -9.32 0.46
CA SER A 141 15.19 -8.97 -0.55
C SER A 141 15.00 -7.55 -1.09
N ILE A 142 13.76 -7.08 -1.29
CA ILE A 142 13.49 -5.68 -1.66
C ILE A 142 13.93 -4.75 -0.53
N GLN A 143 13.63 -5.10 0.72
CA GLN A 143 14.09 -4.34 1.89
C GLN A 143 15.62 -4.24 1.93
N ASN A 144 16.33 -5.35 1.71
CA ASN A 144 17.78 -5.36 1.67
C ASN A 144 18.34 -4.54 0.50
N ALA A 145 17.73 -4.61 -0.68
CA ALA A 145 18.15 -3.81 -1.84
C ALA A 145 17.92 -2.30 -1.64
N ILE A 146 17.01 -1.91 -0.76
CA ILE A 146 16.76 -0.51 -0.40
C ILE A 146 17.74 -0.03 0.69
N PHE A 147 17.88 -0.77 1.79
CA PHE A 147 18.58 -0.29 2.99
C PHE A 147 20.01 -0.78 3.13
N TYR A 148 20.36 -1.89 2.44
CA TYR A 148 21.69 -2.51 2.44
C TYR A 148 22.19 -2.72 1.01
N HIS A 149 21.98 -1.73 0.15
CA HIS A 149 22.22 -1.80 -1.29
C HIS A 149 23.67 -2.17 -1.68
N GLU A 150 24.64 -1.92 -0.83
CA GLU A 150 26.04 -2.33 -1.03
C GLU A 150 26.27 -3.83 -0.83
N ARG A 151 25.37 -4.51 -0.13
CA ARG A 151 25.43 -5.94 0.18
C ARG A 151 24.58 -6.73 -0.82
N GLU A 152 25.04 -6.82 -2.08
CA GLU A 152 24.33 -7.55 -3.16
C GLU A 152 24.09 -9.03 -2.81
N ASP A 153 24.94 -9.62 -1.98
CA ASP A 153 24.82 -10.99 -1.48
C ASP A 153 23.53 -11.24 -0.69
N LEU A 154 22.93 -10.20 -0.11
CA LEU A 154 21.70 -10.31 0.69
C LEU A 154 20.41 -10.31 -0.13
N TYR A 155 20.45 -9.92 -1.40
CA TYR A 155 19.22 -9.72 -2.15
C TYR A 155 19.25 -10.13 -3.62
N LEU A 156 20.39 -9.98 -4.31
CA LEU A 156 20.41 -10.05 -5.78
C LEU A 156 19.99 -11.42 -6.31
N SER A 157 20.61 -12.49 -5.83
CA SER A 157 20.31 -13.86 -6.29
C SER A 157 18.85 -14.24 -6.00
N GLN A 158 18.33 -13.85 -4.85
CA GLN A 158 16.94 -14.15 -4.49
C GLN A 158 15.95 -13.39 -5.40
N LEU A 159 16.20 -12.10 -5.64
CA LEU A 159 15.37 -11.32 -6.54
C LEU A 159 15.39 -11.87 -7.98
N GLU A 160 16.56 -12.30 -8.47
CA GLU A 160 16.68 -12.91 -9.81
C GLU A 160 15.91 -14.24 -9.92
N ILE A 161 15.97 -15.11 -8.90
CA ILE A 161 15.18 -16.34 -8.83
C ILE A 161 13.67 -16.04 -8.92
N HIS A 162 13.22 -14.94 -8.32
CA HIS A 162 11.82 -14.51 -8.37
C HIS A 162 11.47 -13.69 -9.62
N GLY A 163 12.40 -13.51 -10.57
CA GLY A 163 12.19 -12.89 -11.88
C GLY A 163 12.42 -11.38 -11.93
N PHE A 164 13.09 -10.82 -10.91
CA PHE A 164 13.56 -9.43 -10.93
C PHE A 164 14.98 -9.39 -11.49
N LYS A 165 15.08 -9.34 -12.82
CA LYS A 165 16.39 -9.35 -13.51
C LYS A 165 17.14 -8.05 -13.29
N SER A 166 18.47 -8.16 -13.10
CA SER A 166 19.33 -7.01 -12.80
C SER A 166 19.39 -5.97 -13.91
N GLU A 167 19.17 -6.35 -15.15
CA GLU A 167 19.17 -5.46 -16.33
C GLU A 167 17.83 -4.78 -16.61
N ASN A 168 16.78 -5.11 -15.91
CA ASN A 168 15.49 -4.46 -16.08
C ASN A 168 15.48 -3.07 -15.43
N LYS A 169 14.57 -2.24 -15.92
CA LYS A 169 14.28 -0.94 -15.33
C LYS A 169 13.27 -1.08 -14.19
N TYR A 170 13.43 -0.28 -13.17
CA TYR A 170 12.59 -0.31 -11.97
C TYR A 170 12.19 1.08 -11.52
N CYS A 171 10.97 1.21 -11.04
CA CYS A 171 10.45 2.42 -10.42
C CYS A 171 9.80 2.06 -9.09
N ILE A 172 10.11 2.82 -8.04
CA ILE A 172 9.48 2.68 -6.73
C ILE A 172 8.45 3.79 -6.51
N ALA A 173 7.31 3.39 -5.94
CA ALA A 173 6.41 4.32 -5.30
C ALA A 173 6.23 3.93 -3.82
N VAL A 174 6.11 4.93 -2.96
CA VAL A 174 5.94 4.76 -1.51
C VAL A 174 4.60 5.34 -1.11
N PHE A 175 3.80 4.54 -0.41
CA PHE A 175 2.56 4.96 0.21
C PHE A 175 2.71 4.92 1.73
N ASP A 176 2.64 6.09 2.36
CA ASP A 176 2.70 6.20 3.82
C ASP A 176 1.30 6.08 4.42
N VAL A 177 1.12 5.06 5.25
CA VAL A 177 -0.16 4.73 5.90
C VAL A 177 -0.27 5.27 7.34
N ASN A 178 0.69 6.05 7.82
CA ASN A 178 0.80 6.48 9.23
C ASN A 178 -0.23 7.53 9.70
N LYS A 179 -1.00 8.16 8.82
CA LYS A 179 -1.87 9.30 9.16
C LYS A 179 -3.37 9.01 9.16
N PHE A 180 -3.76 7.77 9.30
CA PHE A 180 -5.17 7.49 9.48
C PHE A 180 -5.51 7.58 10.95
N ASP A 181 -6.37 8.51 11.37
CA ASP A 181 -6.82 8.76 12.75
C ASP A 181 -7.47 7.55 13.48
N MET A 182 -7.47 6.38 12.85
CA MET A 182 -8.00 5.12 13.37
C MET A 182 -6.93 4.04 13.57
N ILE A 183 -5.59 4.38 13.58
CA ILE A 183 -4.60 3.40 13.23
C ILE A 183 -3.52 3.21 14.28
N ASN A 184 -3.88 2.37 15.18
CA ASN A 184 -3.03 1.26 15.63
C ASN A 184 -3.67 -0.10 15.25
N ASP A 185 -4.57 -0.14 14.25
CA ASP A 185 -5.21 -1.39 13.83
C ASP A 185 -4.39 -2.07 12.73
N GLU A 186 -3.50 -2.94 13.15
CA GLU A 186 -2.70 -3.77 12.25
C GLU A 186 -3.56 -4.55 11.26
N LYS A 187 -4.76 -4.94 11.65
CA LYS A 187 -5.73 -5.62 10.78
C LYS A 187 -6.16 -4.77 9.59
N TYR A 188 -6.24 -3.45 9.77
CA TYR A 188 -6.59 -2.54 8.68
C TYR A 188 -5.47 -2.49 7.62
N ILE A 189 -4.21 -2.31 8.04
CA ILE A 189 -3.06 -2.27 7.12
C ILE A 189 -2.93 -3.59 6.35
N ILE A 190 -3.14 -4.72 7.03
CA ILE A 190 -3.16 -6.04 6.39
C ILE A 190 -4.25 -6.11 5.31
N ARG A 191 -5.48 -5.68 5.61
CA ARG A 191 -6.58 -5.67 4.63
C ARG A 191 -6.32 -4.76 3.44
N LEU A 192 -5.71 -3.59 3.68
CA LEU A 192 -5.32 -2.67 2.62
C LEU A 192 -4.26 -3.29 1.72
N ASN A 193 -3.20 -3.85 2.31
CA ASN A 193 -2.14 -4.53 1.56
C ASN A 193 -2.70 -5.70 0.73
N GLU A 194 -3.52 -6.56 1.32
CA GLU A 194 -4.19 -7.66 0.62
C GLU A 194 -5.06 -7.18 -0.55
N CYS A 195 -5.80 -6.08 -0.37
CA CYS A 195 -6.61 -5.50 -1.44
C CYS A 195 -5.75 -5.04 -2.61
N ILE A 196 -4.63 -4.37 -2.31
CA ILE A 196 -3.67 -3.89 -3.30
C ILE A 196 -2.98 -5.05 -4.02
N GLU A 197 -2.46 -6.02 -3.28
CA GLU A 197 -1.77 -7.18 -3.85
C GLU A 197 -2.69 -7.99 -4.77
N ASN A 198 -3.94 -8.22 -4.37
CA ASN A 198 -4.93 -8.89 -5.19
C ASN A 198 -5.21 -8.12 -6.49
N TYR A 199 -5.35 -6.79 -6.41
CA TYR A 199 -5.54 -5.95 -7.58
C TYR A 199 -4.32 -6.01 -8.52
N LEU A 200 -3.11 -5.88 -7.99
CA LEU A 200 -1.87 -5.98 -8.77
C LEU A 200 -1.72 -7.36 -9.43
N SER A 201 -1.99 -8.43 -8.70
CA SER A 201 -1.84 -9.80 -9.21
C SER A 201 -2.74 -10.10 -10.42
N VAL A 202 -3.92 -9.50 -10.46
CA VAL A 202 -4.88 -9.67 -11.55
C VAL A 202 -4.53 -8.79 -12.75
N TYR A 203 -4.22 -7.51 -12.51
CA TYR A 203 -4.15 -6.51 -13.58
C TYR A 203 -2.72 -6.11 -13.98
N TYR A 204 -1.73 -6.24 -13.09
CA TYR A 204 -0.38 -5.71 -13.28
C TYR A 204 0.73 -6.66 -12.83
N LYS A 205 0.98 -7.70 -13.64
CA LYS A 205 1.96 -8.76 -13.33
C LYS A 205 3.42 -8.29 -13.18
N GLN A 206 3.72 -7.06 -13.60
CA GLN A 206 5.06 -6.46 -13.53
C GLN A 206 5.22 -5.54 -12.30
N ALA A 207 4.29 -5.60 -11.36
CA ALA A 207 4.34 -4.82 -10.14
C ALA A 207 4.15 -5.72 -8.92
N VAL A 208 4.82 -5.37 -7.83
CA VAL A 208 4.59 -5.95 -6.50
C VAL A 208 4.43 -4.83 -5.49
N CYS A 209 3.64 -5.09 -4.45
CA CYS A 209 3.54 -4.26 -3.28
C CYS A 209 4.11 -5.05 -2.10
N VAL A 210 5.00 -4.44 -1.33
CA VAL A 210 5.54 -5.03 -0.10
C VAL A 210 5.36 -4.05 1.05
N ARG A 211 5.08 -4.58 2.23
CA ARG A 211 5.01 -3.77 3.44
C ARG A 211 6.38 -3.74 4.12
N ILE A 212 6.91 -2.55 4.34
CA ILE A 212 8.12 -2.33 5.14
C ILE A 212 7.77 -1.30 6.22
N ASN A 213 7.81 -1.70 7.48
CA ASN A 213 7.32 -0.89 8.60
C ASN A 213 5.87 -0.42 8.36
N ASN A 214 5.65 0.91 8.36
CA ASN A 214 4.35 1.54 8.14
C ASN A 214 4.19 2.10 6.72
N GLN A 215 5.01 1.65 5.78
CA GLN A 215 4.94 2.03 4.37
C GLN A 215 4.54 0.83 3.52
N LEU A 216 3.72 1.07 2.50
CA LEU A 216 3.52 0.15 1.39
C LEU A 216 4.40 0.60 0.23
N ILE A 217 5.32 -0.25 -0.15
CA ILE A 217 6.31 0.00 -1.20
C ILE A 217 5.92 -0.77 -2.44
N PHE A 218 5.66 -0.04 -3.51
CA PHE A 218 5.38 -0.59 -4.83
C PHE A 218 6.68 -0.62 -5.64
N LEU A 219 7.02 -1.78 -6.17
CA LEU A 219 8.11 -1.95 -7.12
C LEU A 219 7.52 -2.30 -8.48
N PHE A 220 7.71 -1.42 -9.45
CA PHE A 220 7.29 -1.60 -10.84
C PHE A 220 8.50 -1.95 -11.70
N MET A 221 8.35 -2.94 -12.57
CA MET A 221 9.39 -3.40 -13.50
C MET A 221 9.02 -3.01 -14.92
N ASN A 222 9.97 -2.41 -15.66
CA ASN A 222 9.81 -1.99 -17.06
C ASN A 222 8.53 -1.14 -17.31
N THR A 223 8.23 -0.25 -16.36
CA THR A 223 7.04 0.59 -16.39
C THR A 223 7.46 2.05 -16.23
N THR A 224 7.05 2.92 -17.15
CA THR A 224 7.37 4.36 -17.09
C THR A 224 6.67 5.06 -15.93
N GLU A 225 7.24 6.14 -15.42
CA GLU A 225 6.69 6.91 -14.29
C GLU A 225 5.24 7.37 -14.55
N SER A 226 4.92 7.81 -15.77
CA SER A 226 3.56 8.20 -16.14
C SER A 226 2.58 7.02 -16.06
N LYS A 227 3.02 5.83 -16.45
CA LYS A 227 2.21 4.61 -16.34
C LYS A 227 2.06 4.15 -14.89
N VAL A 228 3.10 4.31 -14.08
CA VAL A 228 3.03 4.08 -12.62
C VAL A 228 1.97 4.96 -11.99
N LEU A 229 1.93 6.26 -12.32
CA LEU A 229 0.91 7.19 -11.84
C LEU A 229 -0.51 6.71 -12.19
N GLU A 230 -0.76 6.33 -13.45
CA GLU A 230 -2.07 5.80 -13.87
C GLU A 230 -2.48 4.55 -13.09
N ILE A 231 -1.53 3.64 -12.85
CA ILE A 231 -1.77 2.39 -12.11
C ILE A 231 -2.14 2.71 -10.66
N LEU A 232 -1.37 3.58 -10.01
CA LEU A 232 -1.62 3.98 -8.62
C LEU A 232 -2.96 4.69 -8.47
N GLN A 233 -3.35 5.57 -9.39
CA GLN A 233 -4.67 6.19 -9.39
C GLN A 233 -5.81 5.16 -9.47
N LYS A 234 -5.65 4.10 -10.26
CA LYS A 234 -6.63 3.00 -10.35
C LYS A 234 -6.68 2.18 -9.06
N ILE A 235 -5.51 1.90 -8.45
CA ILE A 235 -5.42 1.21 -7.17
C ILE A 235 -6.13 2.02 -6.07
N VAL A 236 -5.85 3.31 -5.99
CA VAL A 236 -6.48 4.21 -5.02
C VAL A 236 -8.00 4.19 -5.18
N LYS A 237 -8.52 4.42 -6.39
CA LYS A 237 -9.97 4.35 -6.67
C LYS A 237 -10.58 3.01 -6.28
N HIS A 238 -9.88 1.91 -6.54
CA HIS A 238 -10.34 0.58 -6.14
C HIS A 238 -10.41 0.42 -4.62
N CYS A 239 -9.41 0.90 -3.89
CA CYS A 239 -9.39 0.86 -2.43
C CYS A 239 -10.43 1.82 -1.81
N GLU A 240 -10.64 3.00 -2.39
CA GLU A 240 -11.70 3.95 -2.00
C GLU A 240 -13.09 3.33 -2.15
N SER A 241 -13.35 2.64 -3.27
CA SER A 241 -14.64 1.96 -3.51
C SER A 241 -14.94 0.86 -2.47
N LYS A 242 -13.90 0.37 -1.78
CA LYS A 242 -14.01 -0.59 -0.66
C LYS A 242 -13.95 0.06 0.71
N HIS A 243 -13.95 1.40 0.77
CA HIS A 243 -13.82 2.18 2.01
C HIS A 243 -12.54 1.87 2.82
N LEU A 244 -11.45 1.52 2.10
CA LEU A 244 -10.16 1.20 2.70
C LEU A 244 -9.19 2.40 2.73
N ILE A 245 -9.50 3.52 2.09
CA ILE A 245 -8.62 4.72 2.05
C ILE A 245 -9.49 5.96 2.21
N LYS A 246 -9.04 6.91 3.04
CA LYS A 246 -9.66 8.24 3.21
C LYS A 246 -8.72 9.37 2.80
N SER A 247 -7.43 9.17 3.00
CA SER A 247 -6.38 10.11 2.59
C SER A 247 -5.20 9.33 2.02
N ILE A 248 -4.46 9.97 1.10
CA ILE A 248 -3.33 9.36 0.41
C ILE A 248 -2.12 10.28 0.43
N PHE A 249 -0.95 9.70 0.71
CA PHE A 249 0.34 10.35 0.55
C PHE A 249 1.24 9.38 -0.19
N ILE A 250 1.22 9.46 -1.53
CA ILE A 250 2.00 8.55 -2.37
C ILE A 250 3.06 9.38 -3.11
N GLY A 251 4.31 8.97 -2.97
CA GLY A 251 5.44 9.48 -3.71
C GLY A 251 5.90 8.51 -4.77
N ILE A 252 6.23 9.00 -5.97
CA ILE A 252 6.80 8.22 -7.07
C ILE A 252 8.24 8.69 -7.31
N GLY A 253 9.19 7.77 -7.19
CA GLY A 253 10.60 7.99 -7.54
C GLY A 253 10.85 7.87 -9.04
N LYS A 254 12.07 8.15 -9.46
CA LYS A 254 12.49 7.99 -10.85
C LYS A 254 12.76 6.55 -11.23
N GLU A 255 12.61 6.24 -12.51
CA GLU A 255 13.02 4.98 -13.10
C GLU A 255 14.53 4.79 -12.93
N THR A 256 14.94 3.60 -12.51
CA THR A 256 16.34 3.17 -12.41
C THR A 256 16.64 2.10 -13.44
N LYS A 257 17.92 2.00 -13.83
CA LYS A 257 18.36 1.08 -14.87
C LYS A 257 18.69 -0.33 -14.36
N SER A 258 18.55 -0.57 -13.06
CA SER A 258 18.87 -1.86 -12.44
C SER A 258 18.21 -1.99 -11.08
N ILE A 259 17.95 -3.24 -10.67
CA ILE A 259 17.49 -3.57 -9.32
C ILE A 259 18.48 -3.10 -8.24
N ARG A 260 19.78 -3.02 -8.54
CA ARG A 260 20.82 -2.52 -7.65
C ARG A 260 20.67 -1.04 -7.30
N CYS A 261 19.90 -0.30 -8.08
CA CYS A 261 19.72 1.13 -7.92
C CYS A 261 18.35 1.51 -7.35
N ILE A 262 17.50 0.54 -6.94
CA ILE A 262 16.14 0.84 -6.46
C ILE A 262 16.14 1.69 -5.20
N TYR A 263 17.20 1.65 -4.38
CA TYR A 263 17.36 2.51 -3.21
C TYR A 263 17.29 4.01 -3.57
N LYS A 264 17.79 4.40 -4.76
CA LYS A 264 17.68 5.79 -5.25
C LYS A 264 16.24 6.17 -5.54
N SER A 265 15.51 5.29 -6.24
CA SER A 265 14.08 5.50 -6.53
C SER A 265 13.24 5.54 -5.24
N TYR A 266 13.59 4.68 -4.26
CA TYR A 266 12.95 4.69 -2.93
C TYR A 266 13.20 6.01 -2.20
N GLY A 267 14.45 6.47 -2.07
CA GLY A 267 14.78 7.73 -1.39
C GLY A 267 14.10 8.95 -2.04
N GLN A 268 13.97 8.93 -3.38
CA GLN A 268 13.21 9.94 -4.10
C GLN A 268 11.70 9.88 -3.79
N ALA A 269 11.10 8.71 -3.83
CA ALA A 269 9.69 8.52 -3.53
C ALA A 269 9.36 8.90 -2.07
N ASP A 270 10.21 8.52 -1.12
CA ASP A 270 10.07 8.86 0.30
C ASP A 270 10.18 10.37 0.54
N SER A 271 11.11 11.05 -0.15
CA SER A 271 11.22 12.52 -0.12
C SER A 271 9.92 13.21 -0.56
N VAL A 272 9.26 12.67 -1.60
CA VAL A 272 7.95 13.17 -2.07
C VAL A 272 6.89 13.00 -0.99
N VAL A 273 6.84 11.84 -0.35
CA VAL A 273 5.89 11.55 0.74
C VAL A 273 6.05 12.53 1.90
N ILE A 274 7.31 12.80 2.31
CA ILE A 274 7.60 13.74 3.39
C ILE A 274 7.03 15.13 3.07
N ILE A 275 7.25 15.64 1.86
CA ILE A 275 6.75 16.96 1.43
C ILE A 275 5.22 17.00 1.31
N ASN A 276 4.62 15.96 0.72
CA ASN A 276 3.16 15.89 0.59
C ASN A 276 2.47 15.91 1.96
N ARG A 277 3.04 15.19 2.94
CA ARG A 277 2.53 15.20 4.33
C ARG A 277 2.56 16.60 4.96
N LYS A 278 3.66 17.32 4.79
CA LYS A 278 3.84 18.68 5.36
C LYS A 278 2.94 19.71 4.69
N LYS A 279 2.74 19.59 3.39
CA LYS A 279 1.85 20.48 2.62
C LYS A 279 0.37 20.08 2.68
N TYR A 280 0.04 19.00 3.37
CA TYR A 280 -1.31 18.40 3.41
C TYR A 280 -1.90 18.11 2.02
N ASN A 281 -1.05 17.88 1.03
CA ASN A 281 -1.47 17.48 -0.30
C ASN A 281 -1.85 16.00 -0.29
N ASN A 282 -3.14 15.74 -0.23
CA ASN A 282 -3.71 14.40 -0.27
C ASN A 282 -3.71 13.88 -1.71
N ASP A 283 -2.53 13.56 -2.27
CA ASP A 283 -2.36 13.23 -3.68
C ASP A 283 -1.19 12.27 -3.94
N ILE A 284 -1.12 11.82 -5.20
CA ILE A 284 -0.01 11.05 -5.76
C ILE A 284 0.91 12.01 -6.52
N CYS A 285 2.12 12.21 -6.03
CA CYS A 285 3.08 13.13 -6.64
C CYS A 285 4.35 12.41 -7.09
N ARG A 286 4.99 12.95 -8.11
CA ARG A 286 6.26 12.44 -8.63
C ARG A 286 7.44 13.22 -8.05
N TYR A 287 8.61 12.60 -8.03
CA TYR A 287 9.84 13.26 -7.61
C TYR A 287 10.14 14.52 -8.44
N ASP A 288 9.76 14.53 -9.73
CA ASP A 288 9.98 15.72 -10.56
C ASP A 288 9.14 16.93 -10.15
N ASP A 289 8.04 16.71 -9.46
CA ASP A 289 7.09 17.76 -9.08
C ASP A 289 7.49 18.50 -7.78
N ILE A 290 8.47 17.99 -7.00
CA ILE A 290 8.86 18.61 -5.73
C ILE A 290 9.85 19.81 -5.87
N GLY A 291 10.24 20.15 -7.10
CA GLY A 291 11.01 21.37 -7.38
C GLY A 291 12.34 21.45 -6.61
N ILE A 292 12.56 22.57 -5.92
CA ILE A 292 13.79 22.87 -5.18
C ILE A 292 14.09 21.84 -4.07
N TYR A 293 13.07 21.17 -3.54
CA TYR A 293 13.26 20.16 -2.51
C TYR A 293 14.18 19.02 -2.96
N LYS A 294 14.31 18.75 -4.28
CA LYS A 294 15.29 17.78 -4.81
C LYS A 294 16.72 18.09 -4.36
N LEU A 295 17.08 19.38 -4.36
CA LEU A 295 18.41 19.84 -3.94
C LEU A 295 18.53 19.82 -2.42
N LEU A 296 17.49 20.21 -1.70
CA LEU A 296 17.51 20.25 -0.25
C LEU A 296 17.62 18.85 0.38
N PHE A 297 16.97 17.84 -0.19
CA PHE A 297 17.12 16.46 0.24
C PHE A 297 18.50 15.84 -0.09
N ALA A 298 19.23 16.42 -1.01
CA ALA A 298 20.61 15.98 -1.32
C ALA A 298 21.63 16.38 -0.24
N ILE A 299 21.29 17.30 0.66
CA ILE A 299 22.14 17.71 1.79
C ILE A 299 22.13 16.59 2.83
N GLN A 300 23.26 15.88 2.97
CA GLN A 300 23.38 14.75 3.90
C GLN A 300 23.65 15.18 5.33
N ASP A 301 24.41 16.27 5.53
CA ASP A 301 24.75 16.76 6.86
C ASP A 301 23.59 17.53 7.51
N ARG A 302 22.91 16.85 8.44
CA ARG A 302 21.81 17.43 9.20
C ARG A 302 22.23 18.62 10.09
N ASN A 303 23.49 18.70 10.49
CA ASN A 303 23.98 19.81 11.32
C ASN A 303 24.05 21.09 10.48
N VAL A 304 24.49 20.99 9.23
CA VAL A 304 24.47 22.14 8.28
C VAL A 304 23.06 22.67 8.11
N ILE A 305 22.06 21.78 7.97
CA ILE A 305 20.66 22.17 7.84
C ILE A 305 20.19 22.89 9.12
N ARG A 306 20.46 22.35 10.29
CA ARG A 306 20.05 22.93 11.57
C ARG A 306 20.71 24.29 11.80
N SER A 307 22.02 24.39 11.62
CA SER A 307 22.76 25.66 11.74
C SER A 307 22.16 26.74 10.85
N PHE A 308 21.89 26.40 9.57
CA PHE A 308 21.29 27.34 8.63
C PHE A 308 19.88 27.81 9.06
N ILE A 309 19.05 26.92 9.57
CA ILE A 309 17.72 27.26 10.09
C ILE A 309 17.85 28.17 11.31
N ASP A 310 18.69 27.80 12.28
CA ASP A 310 18.87 28.54 13.53
C ASP A 310 19.41 29.95 13.27
N GLU A 311 20.39 30.08 12.38
CA GLU A 311 20.99 31.36 12.01
C GLU A 311 20.02 32.26 11.23
N THR A 312 19.10 31.65 10.43
CA THR A 312 18.23 32.40 9.51
C THR A 312 16.88 32.77 10.12
N ILE A 313 16.19 31.78 10.72
CA ILE A 313 14.82 31.95 11.25
C ILE A 313 14.68 31.58 12.73
N GLY A 314 15.74 31.07 13.37
CA GLY A 314 15.71 30.60 14.76
C GLY A 314 15.21 31.66 15.73
N LYS A 315 15.64 32.91 15.58
CA LYS A 315 15.21 34.06 16.44
C LYS A 315 13.69 34.29 16.42
N VAL A 316 13.04 34.11 15.27
CA VAL A 316 11.58 34.25 15.17
C VAL A 316 10.90 33.09 15.87
N ILE A 317 11.41 31.83 15.69
CA ILE A 317 10.90 30.63 16.36
C ILE A 317 10.98 30.79 17.88
N GLU A 318 12.14 31.22 18.38
CA GLU A 318 12.34 31.49 19.80
C GLU A 318 11.41 32.58 20.32
N TYR A 319 11.31 33.70 19.59
CA TYR A 319 10.46 34.82 19.97
C TYR A 319 8.99 34.42 20.10
N ASP A 320 8.47 33.64 19.12
CA ASP A 320 7.09 33.13 19.13
C ASP A 320 6.87 32.20 20.32
N SER A 321 7.85 31.35 20.63
CA SER A 321 7.80 30.43 21.76
C SER A 321 7.72 31.15 23.11
N TYR A 322 8.51 32.25 23.31
CA TYR A 322 8.52 33.00 24.55
C TYR A 322 7.31 33.92 24.70
N ASN A 323 6.81 34.51 23.59
CA ASN A 323 5.78 35.55 23.65
C ASN A 323 4.38 35.02 23.24
N ASN A 324 4.26 33.75 22.91
CA ASN A 324 3.03 33.11 22.39
C ASN A 324 2.45 33.90 21.20
N THR A 325 3.32 34.20 20.23
CA THR A 325 3.01 34.92 19.01
C THR A 325 3.06 33.99 17.78
N ASP A 326 2.79 34.52 16.57
CA ASP A 326 2.65 33.75 15.33
C ASP A 326 3.46 34.36 14.16
N TYR A 327 4.53 35.09 14.46
CA TYR A 327 5.35 35.74 13.45
C TYR A 327 5.95 34.76 12.44
N PHE A 328 6.36 33.58 12.89
CA PHE A 328 6.84 32.51 12.03
C PHE A 328 5.82 32.14 10.94
N THR A 329 4.55 31.96 11.33
CA THR A 329 3.48 31.60 10.39
C THR A 329 3.17 32.74 9.44
N VAL A 330 3.09 33.97 9.95
CA VAL A 330 2.78 35.16 9.14
C VAL A 330 3.88 35.46 8.13
N LEU A 331 5.16 35.40 8.54
CA LEU A 331 6.31 35.60 7.65
C LEU A 331 6.35 34.53 6.54
N ARG A 332 6.12 33.28 6.87
CA ARG A 332 6.03 32.19 5.90
C ARG A 332 4.93 32.44 4.86
N CYS A 333 3.73 32.81 5.33
CA CYS A 333 2.61 33.13 4.46
C CYS A 333 2.93 34.34 3.56
N TYR A 334 3.53 35.38 4.10
CA TYR A 334 3.94 36.58 3.35
C TYR A 334 4.91 36.20 2.20
N LEU A 335 5.89 35.37 2.46
CA LEU A 335 6.84 34.88 1.44
C LEU A 335 6.15 34.02 0.37
N SER A 336 5.21 33.17 0.76
CA SER A 336 4.47 32.31 -0.19
C SER A 336 3.60 33.12 -1.16
N TYR A 337 3.16 34.33 -0.77
CA TYR A 337 2.43 35.29 -1.60
C TYR A 337 3.34 36.40 -2.17
N ASN A 338 4.62 36.07 -2.41
CA ASN A 338 5.60 36.99 -3.03
C ASN A 338 5.71 38.38 -2.36
N GLY A 339 5.45 38.47 -1.06
CA GLY A 339 5.47 39.73 -0.32
C GLY A 339 4.19 40.59 -0.44
N SER A 340 3.08 39.99 -0.86
CA SER A 340 1.79 40.66 -0.92
C SER A 340 1.13 40.72 0.46
N LEU A 341 1.08 41.93 1.06
CA LEU A 341 0.38 42.15 2.34
C LEU A 341 -1.12 41.86 2.25
N GLN A 342 -1.74 42.14 1.09
CA GLN A 342 -3.18 41.94 0.91
C GLN A 342 -3.54 40.45 0.80
N ASP A 343 -2.77 39.68 0.01
CA ASP A 343 -3.05 38.25 -0.17
C ASP A 343 -2.74 37.49 1.11
N THR A 344 -1.68 37.87 1.82
CA THR A 344 -1.37 37.30 3.15
C THR A 344 -2.49 37.57 4.15
N ALA A 345 -3.05 38.83 4.15
CA ALA A 345 -4.16 39.18 5.03
C ALA A 345 -5.43 38.36 4.74
N ASN A 346 -5.72 38.15 3.46
CA ASN A 346 -6.85 37.33 3.01
C ASN A 346 -6.70 35.88 3.44
N GLU A 347 -5.52 35.31 3.24
CA GLU A 347 -5.23 33.89 3.58
C GLU A 347 -5.31 33.63 5.09
N LEU A 348 -4.79 34.58 5.89
CA LEU A 348 -4.75 34.41 7.35
C LEU A 348 -6.01 34.97 8.05
N TYR A 349 -6.98 35.50 7.29
CA TYR A 349 -8.20 36.12 7.82
C TYR A 349 -7.93 37.22 8.85
N ILE A 350 -6.90 38.06 8.63
CA ILE A 350 -6.53 39.16 9.48
C ILE A 350 -6.45 40.49 8.67
N HIS A 351 -6.45 41.63 9.35
CA HIS A 351 -6.38 42.93 8.67
C HIS A 351 -4.98 43.15 8.07
N ARG A 352 -4.92 43.77 6.89
CA ARG A 352 -3.65 44.12 6.21
C ARG A 352 -2.66 44.87 7.10
N ASN A 353 -3.15 45.79 7.93
CA ASN A 353 -2.29 46.57 8.85
C ASN A 353 -1.65 45.66 9.91
N THR A 354 -2.36 44.63 10.36
CA THR A 354 -1.83 43.62 11.29
C THR A 354 -0.71 42.78 10.64
N VAL A 355 -0.90 42.39 9.37
CA VAL A 355 0.18 41.73 8.61
C VAL A 355 1.39 42.63 8.51
N ASN A 356 1.20 43.90 8.08
CA ASN A 356 2.30 44.86 7.94
C ASN A 356 3.07 45.07 9.25
N TYR A 357 2.34 45.20 10.37
CA TYR A 357 2.96 45.28 11.70
C TYR A 357 3.81 44.05 12.01
N LYS A 358 3.24 42.87 11.79
CA LYS A 358 3.92 41.57 12.08
C LYS A 358 5.16 41.39 11.20
N ILE A 359 5.10 41.78 9.92
CA ILE A 359 6.25 41.69 9.01
C ILE A 359 7.36 42.64 9.45
N LYS A 360 7.05 43.88 9.78
CA LYS A 360 8.05 44.83 10.31
C LYS A 360 8.68 44.32 11.60
N LYS A 361 7.87 43.71 12.47
CA LYS A 361 8.38 43.14 13.71
C LYS A 361 9.29 41.92 13.45
N SER A 362 8.97 41.10 12.45
CA SER A 362 9.85 40.01 12.01
C SER A 362 11.18 40.51 11.45
N GLU A 363 11.19 41.62 10.68
CA GLU A 363 12.40 42.31 10.23
C GLU A 363 13.29 42.74 11.41
N GLU A 364 12.67 43.35 12.44
CA GLU A 364 13.39 43.77 13.65
C GLU A 364 13.98 42.60 14.40
N ILE A 365 13.21 41.53 14.61
CA ILE A 365 13.66 40.29 15.34
C ILE A 365 14.81 39.64 14.61
N LEU A 366 14.73 39.52 13.30
CA LEU A 366 15.76 38.88 12.46
C LEU A 366 16.92 39.84 12.16
N ASN A 367 16.72 41.15 12.34
CA ASN A 367 17.64 42.21 11.94
C ASN A 367 17.97 42.16 10.44
N VAL A 368 16.94 42.06 9.60
CA VAL A 368 17.04 41.95 8.13
C VAL A 368 16.10 42.91 7.42
N ASP A 369 16.36 43.13 6.14
CA ASP A 369 15.53 43.94 5.24
C ASP A 369 14.83 43.01 4.22
N LEU A 370 13.54 42.77 4.40
CA LEU A 370 12.73 41.90 3.52
C LEU A 370 12.41 42.56 2.17
N SER A 371 12.78 43.81 1.92
CA SER A 371 12.69 44.41 0.59
C SER A 371 13.69 43.77 -0.39
N LYS A 372 14.80 43.22 0.14
CA LYS A 372 15.85 42.57 -0.63
C LYS A 372 15.46 41.14 -1.01
N LEU A 373 15.54 40.83 -2.31
CA LEU A 373 15.18 39.51 -2.84
C LEU A 373 16.01 38.39 -2.21
N GLU A 374 17.34 38.56 -2.12
CA GLU A 374 18.28 37.59 -1.55
C GLU A 374 17.90 37.16 -0.12
N ILE A 375 17.44 38.14 0.71
CA ILE A 375 17.02 37.86 2.07
C ILE A 375 15.73 37.05 2.09
N ARG A 376 14.76 37.37 1.24
CA ARG A 376 13.52 36.60 1.12
C ARG A 376 13.79 35.18 0.65
N GLU A 377 14.66 35.01 -0.35
CA GLU A 377 15.06 33.68 -0.84
C GLU A 377 15.75 32.85 0.25
N MET A 378 16.68 33.42 1.00
CA MET A 378 17.36 32.78 2.10
C MET A 378 16.40 32.27 3.17
N ILE A 379 15.45 33.15 3.57
CA ILE A 379 14.43 32.78 4.57
C ILE A 379 13.47 31.74 4.01
N ASP A 380 13.05 31.81 2.76
CA ASP A 380 12.19 30.83 2.12
C ASP A 380 12.86 29.43 2.06
N ILE A 381 14.17 29.40 1.78
CA ILE A 381 14.97 28.17 1.85
C ILE A 381 15.00 27.63 3.28
N ALA A 382 15.17 28.49 4.29
CA ALA A 382 15.18 28.06 5.68
C ALA A 382 13.83 27.43 6.11
N TYR A 383 12.70 27.99 5.68
CA TYR A 383 11.38 27.38 5.88
C TYR A 383 11.26 26.03 5.20
N LYS A 384 11.73 25.90 3.95
CA LYS A 384 11.72 24.63 3.23
C LYS A 384 12.60 23.57 3.89
N LEU A 385 13.76 23.97 4.42
CA LEU A 385 14.64 23.09 5.19
C LEU A 385 13.99 22.66 6.51
N HIS A 386 13.29 23.58 7.18
CA HIS A 386 12.52 23.27 8.38
C HIS A 386 11.39 22.25 8.12
N ASP A 387 10.83 22.22 6.90
CA ASP A 387 9.81 21.24 6.52
C ASP A 387 10.36 19.82 6.38
N ILE A 388 11.66 19.64 6.12
CA ILE A 388 12.26 18.33 5.88
C ILE A 388 13.04 17.76 7.08
N LEU A 389 13.17 18.54 8.17
CA LEU A 389 13.74 18.08 9.44
C LEU A 389 12.70 17.40 10.33
#